data_753ba8b68a2074e7c9c927e8e0d10a48
#
_entry.id   753ba8b68a2074e7c9c927e8e0d10a48
#
_cell.length_a   1.000
_cell.length_b   1.000
_cell.length_c   1.000
_cell.angle_alpha   90.00
_cell.angle_beta   90.00
_cell.angle_gamma   90.00
#
_symmetry.space_group_name_H-M   'P 1'
#
loop_
_entity.id
_entity.type
_entity.pdbx_description
1 polymer ?
#
loop_
_entity_poly.entity_id
_entity_poly.type
_entity_poly.pdbx_seq_one_letter_code
_entity_poly.pdbx_strand_id
1 'polypeptide(L)'
;MALWGGRFTQAADKRFKDFNDSLRFDYRLAEQDIEGSIGWSKALVNVGVLSAEEQQQLEVALNELLIEVRSNPQAILQDDAEDIHSWVESKLIDKVGNLGKKLHTGRSRNDQVALDIKLWCKQRVVELQESVRHLQRHLVQTAENTQDAVMPGYTHLQRAQPITFAHWCMAYVEMFERDYSRLADAYKRMNSCPLGSGALAGTAYAVDREQLATDLGFAFATRNSLDSVSDRDHIVELLSTASLSMAHLSRFAEDMIIFNSGEANFVELSDRVTSGSSLMPQKKNPDACELIRGKAGRVMGALTGMLMTLKGLPLAYNKDMQEDKEGIFDALDTWQDCVDMATFVLDELKVNTDRTREAALKGYSNATELADYLVAKGVPFRDSHHIVGETVVYAIEKGKALEDLTIPEFRQFSDVVGDDVYDILSLQSCLDKRCAKGGVSPLRVAEAIAEAKARLA
;
A
#
# COMPACT_ATOMS: atom_id res chain seq x y z
N MET A 1 21.42 -5.89 34.03
CA MET A 1 21.71 -4.73 34.95
C MET A 1 21.48 -3.47 34.13
N ALA A 2 20.66 -2.51 34.62
CA ALA A 2 20.41 -1.30 33.82
C ALA A 2 21.73 -0.59 33.51
N LEU A 3 21.95 -0.21 32.25
CA LEU A 3 23.15 0.47 31.76
C LEU A 3 23.25 1.93 32.31
N TRP A 4 22.17 2.42 32.90
CA TRP A 4 22.06 3.74 33.56
C TRP A 4 21.73 3.55 35.04
N GLY A 5 22.59 3.81 35.94
CA GLY A 5 22.31 3.46 37.35
C GLY A 5 22.91 4.39 38.41
N GLY A 6 23.86 5.24 38.09
CA GLY A 6 24.67 5.95 39.07
C GLY A 6 23.91 6.89 40.02
N ARG A 7 22.69 7.34 39.66
CA ARG A 7 21.85 8.23 40.51
C ARG A 7 20.77 7.49 41.27
N PHE A 8 20.40 6.27 40.85
CA PHE A 8 19.28 5.55 41.43
C PHE A 8 19.74 4.70 42.65
N THR A 9 19.00 4.81 43.73
CA THR A 9 19.28 4.10 44.99
C THR A 9 18.39 2.87 45.21
N GLN A 10 17.37 2.70 44.34
CA GLN A 10 16.43 1.57 44.38
C GLN A 10 16.31 0.96 42.99
N ALA A 11 16.05 -0.35 42.97
CA ALA A 11 15.71 -1.06 41.72
C ALA A 11 14.32 -0.65 41.24
N ALA A 12 14.09 -0.66 39.92
CA ALA A 12 12.77 -0.42 39.34
C ALA A 12 11.77 -1.50 39.78
N ASP A 13 10.52 -1.10 40.07
CA ASP A 13 9.43 -2.04 40.32
C ASP A 13 9.18 -2.91 39.08
N LYS A 14 8.90 -4.19 39.29
CA LYS A 14 8.66 -5.13 38.21
C LYS A 14 7.51 -4.67 37.27
N ARG A 15 6.43 -4.14 37.83
CA ARG A 15 5.28 -3.66 37.06
C ARG A 15 5.65 -2.45 36.19
N PHE A 16 6.54 -1.56 36.70
CA PHE A 16 7.07 -0.47 35.91
C PHE A 16 7.93 -0.99 34.76
N LYS A 17 8.79 -1.98 35.02
CA LYS A 17 9.59 -2.62 34.00
C LYS A 17 8.70 -3.24 32.90
N ASP A 18 7.75 -4.07 33.26
CA ASP A 18 6.81 -4.73 32.34
C ASP A 18 6.01 -3.72 31.49
N PHE A 19 5.72 -2.53 32.04
CA PHE A 19 5.01 -1.44 31.34
C PHE A 19 5.93 -0.61 30.44
N ASN A 20 7.18 -0.41 30.84
CA ASN A 20 8.16 0.47 30.20
C ASN A 20 8.93 -0.21 29.07
N ASP A 21 9.25 -1.50 29.22
CA ASP A 21 10.17 -2.22 28.36
C ASP A 21 9.55 -2.46 26.98
N SER A 22 10.35 -2.25 25.93
CA SER A 22 9.92 -2.28 24.52
C SER A 22 10.48 -3.44 23.72
N LEU A 23 11.39 -4.26 24.30
CA LEU A 23 12.04 -5.36 23.59
C LEU A 23 11.06 -6.29 22.87
N ARG A 24 9.85 -6.49 23.43
CA ARG A 24 8.79 -7.34 22.88
C ARG A 24 8.33 -6.96 21.46
N PHE A 25 8.56 -5.71 21.04
CA PHE A 25 8.20 -5.23 19.69
C PHE A 25 9.38 -4.57 18.97
N ASP A 26 10.30 -3.88 19.67
CA ASP A 26 11.41 -3.18 19.02
C ASP A 26 12.58 -4.09 18.63
N TYR A 27 12.56 -5.39 19.03
CA TYR A 27 13.50 -6.40 18.55
C TYR A 27 13.57 -6.42 17.00
N ARG A 28 12.54 -5.96 16.33
CA ARG A 28 12.46 -5.83 14.86
C ARG A 28 13.42 -4.79 14.29
N LEU A 29 14.00 -3.93 15.12
CA LEU A 29 14.98 -2.92 14.76
C LEU A 29 16.44 -3.39 14.98
N ALA A 30 16.65 -4.66 15.35
CA ALA A 30 17.98 -5.19 15.69
C ALA A 30 19.01 -5.00 14.56
N GLU A 31 18.62 -5.24 13.31
CA GLU A 31 19.52 -5.06 12.16
C GLU A 31 19.90 -3.59 12.00
N GLN A 32 18.94 -2.68 12.11
CA GLN A 32 19.14 -1.25 11.96
C GLN A 32 20.00 -0.65 13.07
N ASP A 33 19.82 -1.12 14.32
CA ASP A 33 20.66 -0.71 15.45
C ASP A 33 22.12 -1.16 15.24
N ILE A 34 22.33 -2.39 14.76
CA ILE A 34 23.66 -2.90 14.46
C ILE A 34 24.31 -2.10 13.31
N GLU A 35 23.58 -1.85 12.23
CA GLU A 35 24.07 -1.05 11.09
C GLU A 35 24.42 0.38 11.52
N GLY A 36 23.53 1.01 12.30
CA GLY A 36 23.76 2.34 12.90
C GLY A 36 25.00 2.37 13.80
N SER A 37 25.21 1.30 14.57
CA SER A 37 26.37 1.14 15.47
C SER A 37 27.68 0.95 14.68
N ILE A 38 27.68 0.24 13.56
CA ILE A 38 28.82 0.12 12.66
C ILE A 38 29.18 1.52 12.09
N GLY A 39 28.19 2.23 11.55
CA GLY A 39 28.40 3.59 11.02
C GLY A 39 28.94 4.54 12.08
N TRP A 40 28.37 4.52 13.28
CA TRP A 40 28.85 5.36 14.39
C TRP A 40 30.28 5.02 14.83
N SER A 41 30.68 3.74 14.85
CA SER A 41 32.04 3.33 15.19
C SER A 41 33.09 3.92 14.22
N LYS A 42 32.77 4.03 12.93
CA LYS A 42 33.62 4.67 11.92
C LYS A 42 33.75 6.17 12.18
N ALA A 43 32.65 6.84 12.51
CA ALA A 43 32.68 8.26 12.88
C ALA A 43 33.53 8.53 14.12
N LEU A 44 33.53 7.63 15.10
CA LEU A 44 34.35 7.74 16.32
C LEU A 44 35.87 7.61 16.07
N VAL A 45 36.28 6.90 15.02
CA VAL A 45 37.70 6.88 14.58
C VAL A 45 38.14 8.26 14.11
N ASN A 46 37.32 8.90 13.30
CA ASN A 46 37.65 10.22 12.71
C ASN A 46 37.80 11.33 13.77
N VAL A 47 37.18 11.14 14.94
CA VAL A 47 37.32 12.10 16.07
C VAL A 47 38.26 11.60 17.17
N GLY A 48 39.00 10.50 16.94
CA GLY A 48 40.05 10.01 17.83
C GLY A 48 39.58 9.30 19.11
N VAL A 49 38.31 8.91 19.17
CA VAL A 49 37.75 8.12 20.30
C VAL A 49 38.11 6.66 20.19
N LEU A 50 38.12 6.13 18.97
CA LEU A 50 38.55 4.76 18.65
C LEU A 50 39.80 4.77 17.77
N SER A 51 40.68 3.78 17.92
CA SER A 51 41.67 3.49 16.90
C SER A 51 41.04 2.71 15.74
N ALA A 52 41.72 2.62 14.59
CA ALA A 52 41.28 1.84 13.46
C ALA A 52 41.15 0.34 13.81
N GLU A 53 42.08 -0.17 14.63
CA GLU A 53 42.06 -1.55 15.11
C GLU A 53 40.90 -1.83 16.06
N GLU A 54 40.59 -0.88 16.95
CA GLU A 54 39.43 -0.97 17.85
C GLU A 54 38.12 -0.97 17.06
N GLN A 55 38.00 -0.11 16.05
CA GLN A 55 36.84 -0.05 15.17
C GLN A 55 36.68 -1.37 14.39
N GLN A 56 37.77 -1.91 13.84
CA GLN A 56 37.73 -3.20 13.13
C GLN A 56 37.24 -4.33 14.03
N GLN A 57 37.65 -4.38 15.29
CA GLN A 57 37.16 -5.38 16.26
C GLN A 57 35.66 -5.22 16.54
N LEU A 58 35.19 -3.99 16.72
CA LEU A 58 33.77 -3.70 16.91
C LEU A 58 32.96 -4.10 15.68
N GLU A 59 33.42 -3.75 14.47
CA GLU A 59 32.72 -4.07 13.22
C GLU A 59 32.62 -5.58 12.99
N VAL A 60 33.66 -6.36 13.28
CA VAL A 60 33.63 -7.83 13.21
C VAL A 60 32.59 -8.38 14.17
N ALA A 61 32.61 -7.97 15.44
CA ALA A 61 31.68 -8.44 16.45
C ALA A 61 30.21 -8.07 16.15
N LEU A 62 29.99 -6.86 15.63
CA LEU A 62 28.66 -6.40 15.21
C LEU A 62 28.16 -7.18 13.98
N ASN A 63 29.01 -7.47 13.00
CA ASN A 63 28.63 -8.31 11.85
C ASN A 63 28.32 -9.76 12.26
N GLU A 64 29.06 -10.34 13.21
CA GLU A 64 28.69 -11.65 13.79
C GLU A 64 27.30 -11.60 14.43
N LEU A 65 27.04 -10.57 15.23
CA LEU A 65 25.74 -10.38 15.86
C LEU A 65 24.62 -10.19 14.81
N LEU A 66 24.88 -9.49 13.72
CA LEU A 66 23.95 -9.32 12.60
C LEU A 66 23.56 -10.67 11.97
N ILE A 67 24.55 -11.54 11.77
CA ILE A 67 24.32 -12.92 11.27
C ILE A 67 23.45 -13.71 12.25
N GLU A 68 23.72 -13.62 13.55
CA GLU A 68 22.93 -14.29 14.60
C GLU A 68 21.47 -13.80 14.59
N VAL A 69 21.25 -12.49 14.55
CA VAL A 69 19.93 -11.87 14.49
C VAL A 69 19.16 -12.31 13.24
N ARG A 70 19.79 -12.27 12.07
CA ARG A 70 19.17 -12.71 10.80
C ARG A 70 18.79 -14.18 10.79
N SER A 71 19.59 -15.03 11.47
CA SER A 71 19.32 -16.46 11.52
C SER A 71 18.13 -16.81 12.45
N ASN A 72 17.96 -16.08 13.54
CA ASN A 72 16.88 -16.31 14.52
C ASN A 72 16.50 -15.03 15.30
N PRO A 73 15.74 -14.10 14.69
CA PRO A 73 15.37 -12.85 15.36
C PRO A 73 14.52 -13.08 16.61
N GLN A 74 13.75 -14.16 16.66
CA GLN A 74 12.88 -14.48 17.79
C GLN A 74 13.66 -14.85 19.07
N ALA A 75 14.93 -15.25 18.95
CA ALA A 75 15.78 -15.55 20.12
C ALA A 75 15.98 -14.31 21.01
N ILE A 76 15.91 -13.11 20.46
CA ILE A 76 16.00 -11.84 21.19
C ILE A 76 14.93 -11.75 22.28
N LEU A 77 13.72 -12.24 22.02
CA LEU A 77 12.58 -12.20 22.94
C LEU A 77 12.75 -13.06 24.20
N GLN A 78 13.80 -13.88 24.26
CA GLN A 78 14.13 -14.68 25.46
C GLN A 78 14.98 -13.90 26.47
N ASP A 79 15.47 -12.71 26.10
CA ASP A 79 16.25 -11.82 26.95
C ASP A 79 15.33 -10.91 27.80
N ASP A 80 15.86 -10.34 28.88
CA ASP A 80 15.14 -9.43 29.77
C ASP A 80 15.63 -7.96 29.64
N ALA A 81 16.28 -7.62 28.53
CA ALA A 81 16.72 -6.27 28.23
C ALA A 81 15.53 -5.31 28.12
N GLU A 82 15.74 -4.03 28.47
CA GLU A 82 14.70 -2.99 28.40
C GLU A 82 14.23 -2.75 26.95
N ASP A 83 15.17 -2.67 26.05
CA ASP A 83 14.95 -2.37 24.62
C ASP A 83 16.01 -3.07 23.76
N ILE A 84 15.82 -3.04 22.45
CA ILE A 84 16.75 -3.65 21.49
C ILE A 84 18.15 -3.03 21.55
N HIS A 85 18.23 -1.72 21.82
CA HIS A 85 19.48 -0.98 21.87
C HIS A 85 20.34 -1.45 23.06
N SER A 86 19.72 -1.65 24.23
CA SER A 86 20.37 -2.22 25.42
C SER A 86 20.80 -3.66 25.20
N TRP A 87 19.99 -4.41 24.46
CA TRP A 87 20.31 -5.78 24.09
C TRP A 87 21.56 -5.86 23.18
N VAL A 88 21.60 -5.07 22.08
CA VAL A 88 22.72 -5.01 21.17
C VAL A 88 23.99 -4.58 21.90
N GLU A 89 23.92 -3.53 22.71
CA GLU A 89 25.08 -3.05 23.51
C GLU A 89 25.58 -4.12 24.48
N SER A 90 24.68 -4.85 25.16
CA SER A 90 25.05 -5.93 26.08
C SER A 90 25.73 -7.08 25.35
N LYS A 91 25.18 -7.54 24.20
CA LYS A 91 25.77 -8.60 23.40
C LYS A 91 27.13 -8.22 22.82
N LEU A 92 27.28 -6.95 22.41
CA LEU A 92 28.57 -6.44 21.97
C LEU A 92 29.61 -6.44 23.11
N ILE A 93 29.24 -5.98 24.32
CA ILE A 93 30.12 -6.03 25.49
C ILE A 93 30.51 -7.46 25.84
N ASP A 94 29.59 -8.43 25.74
CA ASP A 94 29.90 -9.85 25.95
C ASP A 94 30.96 -10.38 24.98
N LYS A 95 30.96 -9.89 23.72
CA LYS A 95 31.93 -10.29 22.67
C LYS A 95 33.29 -9.61 22.79
N VAL A 96 33.32 -8.29 23.06
CA VAL A 96 34.54 -7.49 22.99
C VAL A 96 34.93 -6.81 24.32
N GLY A 97 34.22 -7.08 25.40
CA GLY A 97 34.52 -6.58 26.74
C GLY A 97 34.39 -5.05 26.83
N ASN A 98 35.37 -4.41 27.53
CA ASN A 98 35.35 -2.96 27.76
C ASN A 98 35.38 -2.12 26.47
N LEU A 99 35.85 -2.67 25.37
CA LEU A 99 35.83 -1.97 24.07
C LEU A 99 34.40 -1.64 23.64
N GLY A 100 33.45 -2.55 23.83
CA GLY A 100 32.02 -2.32 23.51
C GLY A 100 31.46 -1.09 24.22
N LYS A 101 31.90 -0.77 25.43
CA LYS A 101 31.45 0.38 26.19
C LYS A 101 31.86 1.75 25.59
N LYS A 102 32.88 1.77 24.71
CA LYS A 102 33.30 3.01 24.01
C LYS A 102 32.31 3.41 22.93
N LEU A 103 31.56 2.47 22.38
CA LEU A 103 30.68 2.71 21.23
C LEU A 103 29.60 3.76 21.50
N HIS A 104 29.08 3.85 22.73
CA HIS A 104 28.03 4.82 23.08
C HIS A 104 28.57 6.27 23.24
N THR A 105 29.89 6.51 23.17
CA THR A 105 30.49 7.83 23.31
C THR A 105 29.91 8.83 22.31
N GLY A 106 29.40 9.96 22.83
CA GLY A 106 28.84 11.05 22.01
C GLY A 106 27.48 10.80 21.37
N ARG A 107 26.91 9.60 21.49
CA ARG A 107 25.58 9.22 21.04
C ARG A 107 24.57 9.29 22.19
N SER A 108 23.32 9.53 21.86
CA SER A 108 22.19 9.39 22.77
C SER A 108 21.26 8.28 22.31
N ARG A 109 20.48 7.73 23.24
CA ARG A 109 19.36 6.83 22.90
C ARG A 109 18.39 7.53 21.94
N ASN A 110 18.21 8.86 22.05
CA ASN A 110 17.23 9.61 21.25
C ASN A 110 17.57 9.65 19.76
N ASP A 111 18.83 9.94 19.37
CA ASP A 111 19.23 9.93 17.97
C ASP A 111 19.42 8.51 17.41
N GLN A 112 19.74 7.54 18.27
CA GLN A 112 19.81 6.12 17.93
C GLN A 112 18.43 5.58 17.57
N VAL A 113 17.43 5.77 18.40
CA VAL A 113 16.02 5.33 18.14
C VAL A 113 15.48 6.00 16.86
N ALA A 114 15.72 7.30 16.69
CA ALA A 114 15.30 8.05 15.49
C ALA A 114 15.96 7.51 14.21
N LEU A 115 17.23 7.07 14.29
CA LEU A 115 17.92 6.44 13.17
C LEU A 115 17.28 5.12 12.80
N ASP A 116 17.13 4.23 13.79
CA ASP A 116 16.76 2.84 13.55
C ASP A 116 15.37 2.73 12.94
N ILE A 117 14.40 3.49 13.44
CA ILE A 117 13.06 3.52 12.86
C ILE A 117 13.06 4.10 11.43
N LYS A 118 13.92 5.10 11.13
CA LYS A 118 14.06 5.63 9.78
C LYS A 118 14.68 4.61 8.82
N LEU A 119 15.72 3.91 9.22
CA LEU A 119 16.35 2.85 8.44
C LEU A 119 15.34 1.73 8.15
N TRP A 120 14.61 1.28 9.17
CA TRP A 120 13.56 0.29 9.01
C TRP A 120 12.47 0.75 8.05
N CYS A 121 11.96 1.97 8.21
CA CYS A 121 10.95 2.53 7.31
C CYS A 121 11.45 2.62 5.85
N LYS A 122 12.73 3.01 5.63
CA LYS A 122 13.33 3.05 4.29
C LYS A 122 13.32 1.67 3.64
N GLN A 123 13.72 0.63 4.38
CA GLN A 123 13.71 -0.74 3.90
C GLN A 123 12.27 -1.19 3.57
N ARG A 124 11.32 -0.96 4.46
CA ARG A 124 9.91 -1.32 4.25
C ARG A 124 9.28 -0.62 3.04
N VAL A 125 9.67 0.63 2.77
CA VAL A 125 9.19 1.32 1.56
C VAL A 125 9.64 0.61 0.29
N VAL A 126 10.89 0.15 0.22
CA VAL A 126 11.41 -0.58 -0.96
C VAL A 126 10.66 -1.90 -1.15
N GLU A 127 10.44 -2.64 -0.08
CA GLU A 127 9.69 -3.90 -0.09
C GLU A 127 8.23 -3.69 -0.54
N LEU A 128 7.56 -2.68 0.02
CA LEU A 128 6.18 -2.33 -0.36
C LEU A 128 6.06 -1.84 -1.81
N GLN A 129 7.05 -1.08 -2.28
CA GLN A 129 7.10 -0.68 -3.69
C GLN A 129 7.16 -1.89 -4.62
N GLU A 130 7.96 -2.91 -4.29
CA GLU A 130 8.02 -4.12 -5.10
C GLU A 130 6.71 -4.93 -5.04
N SER A 131 6.08 -5.08 -3.86
CA SER A 131 4.77 -5.73 -3.74
C SER A 131 3.70 -5.01 -4.57
N VAL A 132 3.66 -3.66 -4.52
CA VAL A 132 2.72 -2.86 -5.34
C VAL A 132 3.00 -3.05 -6.83
N ARG A 133 4.27 -3.04 -7.26
CA ARG A 133 4.65 -3.32 -8.66
C ARG A 133 4.26 -4.73 -9.09
N HIS A 134 4.40 -5.70 -8.19
CA HIS A 134 3.99 -7.08 -8.45
C HIS A 134 2.48 -7.17 -8.69
N LEU A 135 1.67 -6.55 -7.83
CA LEU A 135 0.22 -6.46 -8.02
C LEU A 135 -0.16 -5.77 -9.36
N GLN A 136 0.52 -4.67 -9.71
CA GLN A 136 0.28 -4.00 -10.98
C GLN A 136 0.60 -4.88 -12.19
N ARG A 137 1.70 -5.64 -12.16
CA ARG A 137 2.03 -6.60 -13.24
C ARG A 137 0.95 -7.66 -13.41
N HIS A 138 0.39 -8.18 -12.31
CA HIS A 138 -0.70 -9.16 -12.35
C HIS A 138 -2.01 -8.56 -12.88
N LEU A 139 -2.35 -7.33 -12.49
CA LEU A 139 -3.50 -6.61 -13.06
C LEU A 139 -3.35 -6.39 -14.57
N VAL A 140 -2.16 -6.01 -15.04
CA VAL A 140 -1.86 -5.83 -16.46
C VAL A 140 -1.95 -7.16 -17.20
N GLN A 141 -1.40 -8.24 -16.64
CA GLN A 141 -1.50 -9.58 -17.25
C GLN A 141 -2.94 -10.06 -17.32
N THR A 142 -3.72 -9.85 -16.26
CA THR A 142 -5.16 -10.17 -16.25
C THR A 142 -5.90 -9.34 -17.30
N ALA A 143 -5.57 -8.05 -17.44
CA ALA A 143 -6.14 -7.19 -18.46
C ALA A 143 -5.83 -7.71 -19.88
N GLU A 144 -4.59 -8.12 -20.16
CA GLU A 144 -4.22 -8.73 -21.46
C GLU A 144 -5.06 -9.97 -21.79
N ASN A 145 -5.29 -10.81 -20.80
CA ASN A 145 -6.01 -12.08 -20.96
C ASN A 145 -7.53 -11.90 -21.07
N THR A 146 -8.06 -10.71 -20.76
CA THR A 146 -9.50 -10.46 -20.61
C THR A 146 -9.99 -9.26 -21.43
N GLN A 147 -9.26 -8.88 -22.50
CA GLN A 147 -9.63 -7.74 -23.35
C GLN A 147 -11.02 -7.90 -23.97
N ASP A 148 -11.40 -9.13 -24.29
CA ASP A 148 -12.69 -9.47 -24.92
C ASP A 148 -13.82 -9.73 -23.89
N ALA A 149 -13.52 -9.71 -22.62
CA ALA A 149 -14.48 -9.95 -21.53
C ALA A 149 -15.34 -8.70 -21.29
N VAL A 150 -16.36 -8.50 -22.13
CA VAL A 150 -17.29 -7.39 -22.00
C VAL A 150 -18.19 -7.61 -20.78
N MET A 151 -18.36 -6.58 -19.96
CA MET A 151 -19.19 -6.58 -18.77
C MET A 151 -19.96 -5.27 -18.62
N PRO A 152 -21.05 -5.22 -17.83
CA PRO A 152 -21.70 -3.96 -17.52
C PRO A 152 -20.81 -3.11 -16.60
N GLY A 153 -20.62 -1.84 -16.95
CA GLY A 153 -20.15 -0.83 -16.00
C GLY A 153 -21.28 -0.43 -15.06
N TYR A 154 -20.95 0.00 -13.84
CA TYR A 154 -21.92 0.38 -12.83
C TYR A 154 -21.67 1.80 -12.32
N THR A 155 -22.77 2.53 -12.16
CA THR A 155 -22.85 3.72 -11.31
C THR A 155 -24.04 3.56 -10.38
N HIS A 156 -23.90 3.95 -9.09
CA HIS A 156 -24.98 3.76 -8.09
C HIS A 156 -25.46 2.31 -7.96
N LEU A 157 -24.60 1.32 -8.26
CA LEU A 157 -24.93 -0.11 -8.39
C LEU A 157 -26.03 -0.40 -9.43
N GLN A 158 -26.30 0.54 -10.34
CA GLN A 158 -27.16 0.34 -11.50
C GLN A 158 -26.29 0.14 -12.75
N ARG A 159 -26.75 -0.73 -13.66
CA ARG A 159 -26.09 -0.91 -14.95
C ARG A 159 -26.04 0.39 -15.71
N ALA A 160 -24.85 0.73 -16.20
CA ALA A 160 -24.59 1.92 -17.00
C ALA A 160 -24.10 1.51 -18.38
N GLN A 161 -23.00 2.06 -18.83
CA GLN A 161 -22.41 1.72 -20.13
C GLN A 161 -21.59 0.43 -20.04
N PRO A 162 -21.46 -0.35 -21.15
CA PRO A 162 -20.60 -1.53 -21.17
C PRO A 162 -19.13 -1.12 -21.10
N ILE A 163 -18.35 -1.92 -20.39
CA ILE A 163 -16.91 -1.85 -20.28
C ILE A 163 -16.30 -3.24 -20.54
N THR A 164 -14.97 -3.37 -20.51
CA THR A 164 -14.31 -4.67 -20.46
C THR A 164 -13.73 -4.92 -19.08
N PHE A 165 -13.54 -6.19 -18.70
CA PHE A 165 -12.83 -6.55 -17.48
C PHE A 165 -11.40 -6.02 -17.49
N ALA A 166 -10.76 -6.00 -18.67
CA ALA A 166 -9.46 -5.37 -18.88
C ALA A 166 -9.47 -3.88 -18.50
N HIS A 167 -10.48 -3.13 -18.92
CA HIS A 167 -10.61 -1.71 -18.58
C HIS A 167 -10.76 -1.51 -17.06
N TRP A 168 -11.51 -2.37 -16.39
CA TRP A 168 -11.62 -2.38 -14.94
C TRP A 168 -10.27 -2.66 -14.26
N CYS A 169 -9.50 -3.66 -14.71
CA CYS A 169 -8.14 -3.92 -14.20
C CYS A 169 -7.24 -2.70 -14.35
N MET A 170 -7.28 -2.03 -15.51
CA MET A 170 -6.43 -0.85 -15.76
C MET A 170 -6.78 0.33 -14.85
N ALA A 171 -8.03 0.45 -14.36
CA ALA A 171 -8.37 1.46 -13.37
C ALA A 171 -7.62 1.24 -12.04
N TYR A 172 -7.48 -0.01 -11.60
CA TYR A 172 -6.69 -0.35 -10.40
C TYR A 172 -5.19 -0.20 -10.63
N VAL A 173 -4.68 -0.48 -11.83
CA VAL A 173 -3.27 -0.18 -12.18
C VAL A 173 -2.96 1.29 -11.92
N GLU A 174 -3.84 2.21 -12.32
CA GLU A 174 -3.65 3.65 -12.09
C GLU A 174 -3.82 4.05 -10.62
N MET A 175 -4.65 3.38 -9.84
CA MET A 175 -4.74 3.60 -8.39
C MET A 175 -3.44 3.24 -7.68
N PHE A 176 -2.90 2.05 -7.96
CA PHE A 176 -1.66 1.56 -7.36
C PHE A 176 -0.42 2.28 -7.89
N GLU A 177 -0.45 2.87 -9.09
CA GLU A 177 0.60 3.77 -9.55
C GLU A 177 0.72 5.01 -8.66
N ARG A 178 -0.40 5.59 -8.25
CA ARG A 178 -0.41 6.71 -7.32
C ARG A 178 0.09 6.30 -5.93
N ASP A 179 -0.15 5.07 -5.50
CA ASP A 179 0.36 4.56 -4.21
C ASP A 179 1.87 4.33 -4.26
N TYR A 180 2.38 3.77 -5.36
CA TYR A 180 3.82 3.65 -5.62
C TYR A 180 4.52 5.02 -5.60
N SER A 181 3.94 5.99 -6.27
CA SER A 181 4.47 7.36 -6.31
C SER A 181 4.52 8.00 -4.91
N ARG A 182 3.48 7.80 -4.08
CA ARG A 182 3.49 8.27 -2.69
C ARG A 182 4.60 7.64 -1.85
N LEU A 183 4.83 6.33 -2.01
CA LEU A 183 5.95 5.65 -1.36
C LEU A 183 7.30 6.24 -1.77
N ALA A 184 7.50 6.53 -3.06
CA ALA A 184 8.72 7.16 -3.56
C ALA A 184 8.92 8.58 -2.99
N ASP A 185 7.85 9.34 -2.89
CA ASP A 185 7.88 10.69 -2.30
C ASP A 185 8.15 10.64 -0.79
N ALA A 186 7.53 9.70 -0.06
CA ALA A 186 7.80 9.48 1.36
C ALA A 186 9.25 9.08 1.60
N TYR A 187 9.79 8.14 0.79
CA TYR A 187 11.20 7.76 0.85
C TYR A 187 12.14 8.95 0.68
N LYS A 188 11.87 9.82 -0.29
CA LYS A 188 12.68 11.02 -0.56
C LYS A 188 12.70 11.97 0.63
N ARG A 189 11.57 12.19 1.30
CA ARG A 189 11.48 13.11 2.45
C ARG A 189 12.13 12.53 3.70
N MET A 190 12.02 11.23 3.97
CA MET A 190 12.65 10.62 5.13
C MET A 190 14.15 10.36 4.97
N ASN A 191 14.72 10.55 3.77
CA ASN A 191 16.10 10.19 3.44
C ASN A 191 17.13 11.19 4.02
N SER A 192 17.04 11.44 5.33
CA SER A 192 17.92 12.31 6.11
C SER A 192 18.34 11.65 7.42
N CYS A 193 19.66 11.58 7.67
CA CYS A 193 20.26 10.88 8.81
C CYS A 193 20.15 11.70 10.10
N PRO A 194 19.50 11.17 11.16
CA PRO A 194 19.42 11.86 12.46
C PRO A 194 20.64 11.65 13.35
N LEU A 195 21.48 10.62 13.12
CA LEU A 195 22.56 10.24 13.99
C LEU A 195 23.61 11.36 14.14
N GLY A 196 24.13 11.53 15.36
CA GLY A 196 24.98 12.67 15.72
C GLY A 196 24.22 13.89 16.23
N SER A 197 22.89 13.80 16.32
CA SER A 197 22.06 14.84 16.97
C SER A 197 22.12 14.77 18.51
N GLY A 198 22.66 13.68 19.06
CA GLY A 198 22.71 13.45 20.48
C GLY A 198 21.32 13.42 21.11
N ALA A 199 21.18 13.87 22.34
CA ALA A 199 19.86 13.89 23.00
C ALA A 199 18.90 14.92 22.37
N LEU A 200 19.41 16.09 21.93
CA LEU A 200 18.66 17.17 21.30
C LEU A 200 19.55 18.35 20.80
N ALA A 201 20.77 18.48 21.33
CA ALA A 201 21.63 19.66 21.12
C ALA A 201 22.86 19.38 20.21
N GLY A 202 22.94 18.20 19.64
CA GLY A 202 24.10 17.71 18.92
C GLY A 202 25.09 16.98 19.83
N THR A 203 26.16 16.43 19.24
CA THR A 203 27.27 15.82 19.98
C THR A 203 28.42 16.83 20.19
N ALA A 204 29.18 16.67 21.27
CA ALA A 204 30.36 17.48 21.56
C ALA A 204 31.58 17.07 20.69
N TYR A 205 31.50 15.97 19.98
CA TYR A 205 32.55 15.48 19.10
C TYR A 205 32.38 16.04 17.68
N ALA A 206 33.45 16.41 17.03
CA ALA A 206 33.45 17.03 15.68
C ALA A 206 33.22 15.94 14.58
N VAL A 207 32.12 15.18 14.71
CA VAL A 207 31.73 14.14 13.77
C VAL A 207 31.31 14.78 12.44
N ASP A 208 31.85 14.27 11.33
CA ASP A 208 31.33 14.59 10.00
C ASP A 208 30.00 13.84 9.77
N ARG A 209 28.89 14.57 10.00
CA ARG A 209 27.55 14.01 9.87
C ARG A 209 27.12 13.77 8.43
N GLU A 210 27.70 14.47 7.44
CA GLU A 210 27.40 14.21 6.03
C GLU A 210 28.07 12.91 5.56
N GLN A 211 29.31 12.65 5.98
CA GLN A 211 29.97 11.37 5.74
C GLN A 211 29.20 10.23 6.44
N LEU A 212 28.81 10.42 7.69
CA LEU A 212 28.02 9.45 8.44
C LEU A 212 26.67 9.15 7.76
N ALA A 213 25.99 10.16 7.23
CA ALA A 213 24.76 9.99 6.48
C ALA A 213 25.00 9.15 5.21
N THR A 214 26.06 9.42 4.48
CA THR A 214 26.45 8.66 3.29
C THR A 214 26.74 7.19 3.64
N ASP A 215 27.50 6.94 4.70
CA ASP A 215 27.88 5.59 5.16
C ASP A 215 26.64 4.75 5.57
N LEU A 216 25.58 5.41 6.04
CA LEU A 216 24.31 4.79 6.42
C LEU A 216 23.25 4.84 5.30
N GLY A 217 23.64 5.20 4.07
CA GLY A 217 22.75 5.20 2.91
C GLY A 217 21.67 6.27 2.92
N PHE A 218 21.88 7.39 3.62
CA PHE A 218 21.03 8.58 3.55
C PHE A 218 21.60 9.62 2.56
N ALA A 219 20.72 10.47 2.04
CA ALA A 219 21.11 11.50 1.09
C ALA A 219 21.87 12.66 1.75
N PHE A 220 21.59 12.97 3.02
CA PHE A 220 22.22 14.07 3.79
C PHE A 220 21.94 13.90 5.29
N ALA A 221 22.65 14.68 6.12
CA ALA A 221 22.39 14.76 7.55
C ALA A 221 21.21 15.71 7.84
N THR A 222 20.42 15.43 8.89
CA THR A 222 19.38 16.36 9.36
C THR A 222 19.98 17.71 9.77
N ARG A 223 19.24 18.80 9.52
CA ARG A 223 19.74 20.18 9.63
C ARG A 223 19.61 20.79 11.01
N ASN A 224 18.77 20.23 11.87
CA ASN A 224 18.57 20.70 13.24
C ASN A 224 18.46 19.51 14.19
N SER A 225 19.27 19.45 15.23
CA SER A 225 19.37 18.32 16.14
C SER A 225 18.14 18.16 17.04
N LEU A 226 17.45 19.25 17.36
CA LEU A 226 16.24 19.22 18.19
C LEU A 226 15.06 18.62 17.41
N ASP A 227 14.87 19.06 16.17
CA ASP A 227 13.89 18.51 15.23
C ASP A 227 14.20 17.03 14.89
N SER A 228 15.47 16.74 14.68
CA SER A 228 16.00 15.43 14.27
C SER A 228 15.57 14.27 15.17
N VAL A 229 15.58 14.47 16.48
CA VAL A 229 15.19 13.46 17.47
C VAL A 229 13.68 13.45 17.76
N SER A 230 12.99 14.51 17.34
CA SER A 230 11.53 14.69 17.52
C SER A 230 10.71 14.25 16.32
N ASP A 231 11.29 14.31 15.10
CA ASP A 231 10.60 14.03 13.84
C ASP A 231 10.05 12.61 13.78
N ARG A 232 8.74 12.51 13.53
CA ARG A 232 8.00 11.29 13.20
C ARG A 232 7.08 11.48 11.99
N ASP A 233 7.28 12.57 11.21
CA ASP A 233 6.46 12.87 10.04
C ASP A 233 6.49 11.73 9.03
N HIS A 234 7.64 11.06 8.87
CA HIS A 234 7.79 9.91 7.99
C HIS A 234 6.87 8.72 8.39
N ILE A 235 6.62 8.53 9.67
CA ILE A 235 5.69 7.49 10.17
C ILE A 235 4.25 7.86 9.81
N VAL A 236 3.85 9.12 10.08
CA VAL A 236 2.51 9.63 9.74
C VAL A 236 2.28 9.57 8.24
N GLU A 237 3.28 9.93 7.44
CA GLU A 237 3.19 9.91 5.98
C GLU A 237 3.05 8.48 5.43
N LEU A 238 3.80 7.51 5.97
CA LEU A 238 3.67 6.10 5.58
C LEU A 238 2.31 5.53 5.98
N LEU A 239 1.84 5.81 7.19
CA LEU A 239 0.51 5.40 7.65
C LEU A 239 -0.61 6.03 6.83
N SER A 240 -0.44 7.29 6.40
CA SER A 240 -1.39 7.97 5.50
C SER A 240 -1.40 7.32 4.11
N THR A 241 -0.23 7.01 3.56
CA THR A 241 -0.08 6.29 2.28
C THR A 241 -0.70 4.91 2.36
N ALA A 242 -0.41 4.16 3.43
CA ALA A 242 -1.00 2.86 3.70
C ALA A 242 -2.53 2.93 3.78
N SER A 243 -3.07 3.94 4.48
CA SER A 243 -4.53 4.14 4.62
C SER A 243 -5.20 4.39 3.27
N LEU A 244 -4.59 5.19 2.40
CA LEU A 244 -5.09 5.44 1.04
C LEU A 244 -5.04 4.16 0.18
N SER A 245 -3.95 3.43 0.22
CA SER A 245 -3.79 2.18 -0.52
C SER A 245 -4.76 1.11 -0.01
N MET A 246 -4.96 1.00 1.30
CA MET A 246 -5.97 0.11 1.86
C MET A 246 -7.40 0.50 1.47
N ALA A 247 -7.69 1.78 1.23
CA ALA A 247 -8.97 2.19 0.65
C ALA A 247 -9.11 1.73 -0.81
N HIS A 248 -8.04 1.76 -1.61
CA HIS A 248 -8.03 1.19 -2.97
C HIS A 248 -8.23 -0.33 -2.93
N LEU A 249 -7.51 -1.05 -2.06
CA LEU A 249 -7.64 -2.49 -1.86
C LEU A 249 -9.03 -2.89 -1.36
N SER A 250 -9.63 -2.10 -0.47
CA SER A 250 -11.00 -2.30 0.02
C SER A 250 -12.02 -2.20 -1.12
N ARG A 251 -11.85 -1.25 -2.04
CA ARG A 251 -12.71 -1.12 -3.23
C ARG A 251 -12.50 -2.28 -4.21
N PHE A 252 -11.25 -2.68 -4.43
CA PHE A 252 -10.94 -3.89 -5.22
C PHE A 252 -11.65 -5.12 -4.64
N ALA A 253 -11.54 -5.33 -3.34
CA ALA A 253 -12.15 -6.44 -2.65
C ALA A 253 -13.67 -6.40 -2.72
N GLU A 254 -14.29 -5.22 -2.59
CA GLU A 254 -15.74 -5.04 -2.70
C GLU A 254 -16.24 -5.40 -4.11
N ASP A 255 -15.56 -4.91 -5.16
CA ASP A 255 -15.91 -5.26 -6.54
C ASP A 255 -15.79 -6.79 -6.75
N MET A 256 -14.72 -7.43 -6.25
CA MET A 256 -14.53 -8.88 -6.35
C MET A 256 -15.65 -9.66 -5.62
N ILE A 257 -16.06 -9.21 -4.43
CA ILE A 257 -17.16 -9.83 -3.68
C ILE A 257 -18.47 -9.73 -4.46
N ILE A 258 -18.77 -8.56 -5.02
CA ILE A 258 -19.97 -8.35 -5.85
C ILE A 258 -19.89 -9.23 -7.10
N PHE A 259 -18.77 -9.21 -7.82
CA PHE A 259 -18.60 -9.97 -9.06
C PHE A 259 -18.64 -11.49 -8.85
N ASN A 260 -18.17 -11.97 -7.68
CA ASN A 260 -18.21 -13.40 -7.31
C ASN A 260 -19.56 -13.84 -6.69
N SER A 261 -20.48 -12.90 -6.40
CA SER A 261 -21.77 -13.25 -5.81
C SER A 261 -22.58 -14.18 -6.72
N GLY A 262 -23.46 -15.01 -6.13
CA GLY A 262 -24.33 -15.92 -6.88
C GLY A 262 -25.24 -15.19 -7.89
N GLU A 263 -25.64 -13.96 -7.60
CA GLU A 263 -26.47 -13.11 -8.46
C GLU A 263 -25.70 -12.54 -9.65
N ALA A 264 -24.48 -12.05 -9.44
CA ALA A 264 -23.63 -11.52 -10.52
C ALA A 264 -22.95 -12.67 -11.29
N ASN A 265 -22.20 -13.50 -10.58
CA ASN A 265 -21.44 -14.64 -11.14
C ASN A 265 -20.55 -14.22 -12.34
N PHE A 266 -19.91 -13.06 -12.23
CA PHE A 266 -19.03 -12.51 -13.28
C PHE A 266 -17.63 -13.11 -13.20
N VAL A 267 -17.22 -13.45 -11.97
CA VAL A 267 -15.93 -14.09 -11.71
C VAL A 267 -16.14 -15.31 -10.78
N GLU A 268 -15.22 -16.24 -10.86
CA GLU A 268 -15.07 -17.34 -9.92
C GLU A 268 -13.69 -17.22 -9.26
N LEU A 269 -13.69 -17.13 -7.92
CA LEU A 269 -12.47 -17.17 -7.11
C LEU A 269 -12.03 -18.61 -6.90
N SER A 270 -10.71 -18.85 -6.87
CA SER A 270 -10.17 -20.19 -6.65
C SER A 270 -10.45 -20.70 -5.23
N ASP A 271 -10.41 -22.03 -5.05
CA ASP A 271 -10.55 -22.66 -3.73
C ASP A 271 -9.43 -22.26 -2.76
N ARG A 272 -8.30 -21.76 -3.26
CA ARG A 272 -7.15 -21.36 -2.47
C ARG A 272 -7.35 -20.03 -1.74
N VAL A 273 -8.31 -19.19 -2.16
CA VAL A 273 -8.61 -17.88 -1.59
C VAL A 273 -10.03 -17.76 -1.05
N THR A 274 -10.71 -18.89 -0.94
CA THR A 274 -12.10 -18.99 -0.48
C THR A 274 -12.21 -20.01 0.63
N SER A 275 -13.31 -19.97 1.41
CA SER A 275 -13.62 -21.00 2.40
C SER A 275 -15.02 -21.58 2.20
N GLY A 276 -15.21 -22.80 2.71
CA GLY A 276 -16.51 -23.47 2.73
C GLY A 276 -17.35 -23.09 3.96
N SER A 277 -18.56 -23.63 4.00
CA SER A 277 -19.44 -23.54 5.17
C SER A 277 -19.50 -24.89 5.88
N SER A 278 -19.39 -24.88 7.21
CA SER A 278 -19.56 -26.10 8.03
C SER A 278 -20.99 -26.67 8.00
N LEU A 279 -21.98 -25.84 7.60
CA LEU A 279 -23.39 -26.21 7.55
C LEU A 279 -23.90 -26.44 6.10
N MET A 280 -23.41 -25.61 5.17
CA MET A 280 -23.90 -25.58 3.79
C MET A 280 -22.81 -26.06 2.83
N PRO A 281 -22.83 -27.34 2.39
CA PRO A 281 -21.73 -27.93 1.62
C PRO A 281 -21.48 -27.30 0.25
N GLN A 282 -22.45 -26.60 -0.32
CA GLN A 282 -22.36 -25.91 -1.61
C GLN A 282 -21.78 -24.49 -1.52
N LYS A 283 -21.63 -23.95 -0.31
CA LYS A 283 -21.27 -22.54 -0.11
C LYS A 283 -19.76 -22.34 -0.21
N LYS A 284 -19.35 -21.33 -0.97
CA LYS A 284 -17.97 -20.90 -1.16
C LYS A 284 -17.88 -19.40 -0.90
N ASN A 285 -17.18 -19.02 0.17
CA ASN A 285 -17.11 -17.64 0.66
C ASN A 285 -15.88 -16.93 0.14
N PRO A 286 -15.94 -15.63 -0.23
CA PRO A 286 -14.80 -14.84 -0.70
C PRO A 286 -13.97 -14.27 0.46
N ASP A 287 -13.56 -15.12 1.44
CA ASP A 287 -12.96 -14.66 2.71
C ASP A 287 -11.70 -13.83 2.52
N ALA A 288 -10.86 -14.12 1.53
CA ALA A 288 -9.68 -13.31 1.25
C ALA A 288 -10.06 -11.86 0.95
N CYS A 289 -11.07 -11.65 0.11
CA CYS A 289 -11.55 -10.31 -0.22
C CYS A 289 -12.22 -9.63 0.98
N GLU A 290 -13.02 -10.37 1.76
CA GLU A 290 -13.66 -9.83 2.96
C GLU A 290 -12.62 -9.40 4.01
N LEU A 291 -11.55 -10.16 4.18
CA LEU A 291 -10.45 -9.81 5.09
C LEU A 291 -9.64 -8.60 4.59
N ILE A 292 -9.35 -8.49 3.29
CA ILE A 292 -8.72 -7.30 2.71
C ILE A 292 -9.58 -6.06 3.03
N ARG A 293 -10.88 -6.12 2.77
CA ARG A 293 -11.83 -5.04 3.08
C ARG A 293 -11.85 -4.69 4.57
N GLY A 294 -11.91 -5.69 5.44
CA GLY A 294 -11.99 -5.52 6.89
C GLY A 294 -10.71 -4.92 7.50
N LYS A 295 -9.54 -5.35 7.01
CA LYS A 295 -8.22 -4.88 7.52
C LYS A 295 -7.94 -3.40 7.26
N ALA A 296 -8.65 -2.75 6.34
CA ALA A 296 -8.50 -1.31 6.07
C ALA A 296 -8.71 -0.45 7.33
N GLY A 297 -9.68 -0.80 8.17
CA GLY A 297 -9.94 -0.09 9.42
C GLY A 297 -8.80 -0.16 10.43
N ARG A 298 -8.07 -1.29 10.46
CA ARG A 298 -6.91 -1.49 11.33
C ARG A 298 -5.77 -0.52 10.98
N VAL A 299 -5.45 -0.38 9.71
CA VAL A 299 -4.40 0.53 9.21
C VAL A 299 -4.78 1.99 9.44
N MET A 300 -6.04 2.38 9.16
CA MET A 300 -6.55 3.73 9.42
C MET A 300 -6.54 4.06 10.93
N GLY A 301 -6.79 3.07 11.78
CA GLY A 301 -6.69 3.21 13.24
C GLY A 301 -5.27 3.54 13.69
N ALA A 302 -4.24 2.90 13.11
CA ALA A 302 -2.84 3.20 13.41
C ALA A 302 -2.45 4.64 13.04
N LEU A 303 -2.91 5.15 11.88
CA LEU A 303 -2.71 6.56 11.49
C LEU A 303 -3.32 7.51 12.53
N THR A 304 -4.55 7.27 12.92
CA THR A 304 -5.24 8.11 13.91
C THR A 304 -4.53 8.07 15.26
N GLY A 305 -4.11 6.87 15.72
CA GLY A 305 -3.35 6.70 16.95
C GLY A 305 -2.06 7.50 16.94
N MET A 306 -1.28 7.41 15.87
CA MET A 306 0.00 8.14 15.74
C MET A 306 -0.19 9.67 15.76
N LEU A 307 -1.18 10.19 15.04
CA LEU A 307 -1.51 11.62 15.06
C LEU A 307 -1.92 12.08 16.45
N MET A 308 -2.66 11.26 17.20
CA MET A 308 -3.06 11.58 18.56
C MET A 308 -1.89 11.51 19.54
N THR A 309 -0.93 10.61 19.33
CA THR A 309 0.30 10.53 20.12
C THR A 309 1.15 11.80 19.95
N LEU A 310 1.36 12.24 18.71
CA LEU A 310 2.19 13.42 18.42
C LEU A 310 1.53 14.74 18.82
N LYS A 311 0.21 14.81 18.78
CA LYS A 311 -0.53 16.04 19.08
C LYS A 311 -0.24 16.55 20.49
N GLY A 312 0.37 17.72 20.57
CA GLY A 312 0.61 18.42 21.83
C GLY A 312 1.87 17.96 22.59
N LEU A 313 2.69 17.06 22.03
CA LEU A 313 3.99 16.75 22.61
C LEU A 313 4.93 17.97 22.48
N PRO A 314 5.73 18.28 23.52
CA PRO A 314 6.84 19.21 23.38
C PRO A 314 7.91 18.64 22.46
N LEU A 315 8.79 19.52 21.95
CA LEU A 315 9.91 19.12 21.11
C LEU A 315 10.90 18.18 21.85
N ALA A 316 11.85 17.65 21.11
CA ALA A 316 12.79 16.59 21.47
C ALA A 316 12.09 15.25 21.62
N TYR A 317 12.43 14.46 22.62
CA TYR A 317 11.92 13.12 22.86
C TYR A 317 11.16 13.04 24.17
N ASN A 318 9.98 12.42 24.10
CA ASN A 318 9.20 12.00 25.26
C ASN A 318 8.89 10.52 25.12
N LYS A 319 8.71 9.80 26.22
CA LYS A 319 8.46 8.34 26.21
C LYS A 319 7.19 7.96 25.44
N ASP A 320 6.24 8.90 25.29
CA ASP A 320 5.07 8.76 24.41
C ASP A 320 5.44 8.33 22.99
N MET A 321 6.61 8.75 22.49
CA MET A 321 7.09 8.37 21.16
C MET A 321 7.44 6.87 21.03
N GLN A 322 7.43 6.10 22.11
CA GLN A 322 7.54 4.64 22.04
C GLN A 322 6.34 4.00 21.32
N GLU A 323 5.17 4.68 21.36
CA GLU A 323 3.95 4.28 20.66
C GLU A 323 4.06 4.40 19.12
N ASP A 324 5.15 4.96 18.62
CA ASP A 324 5.41 5.07 17.17
C ASP A 324 5.64 3.70 16.49
N LYS A 325 6.04 2.66 17.26
CA LYS A 325 6.54 1.38 16.69
C LYS A 325 5.46 0.35 16.44
N GLU A 326 4.68 -0.01 17.46
CA GLU A 326 3.69 -1.09 17.33
C GLU A 326 2.69 -0.80 16.20
N GLY A 327 2.20 0.45 16.12
CA GLY A 327 1.24 0.87 15.10
C GLY A 327 1.79 0.83 13.69
N ILE A 328 3.02 1.31 13.44
CA ILE A 328 3.61 1.30 12.12
C ILE A 328 4.00 -0.11 11.67
N PHE A 329 4.56 -0.92 12.56
CA PHE A 329 4.92 -2.30 12.27
C PHE A 329 3.70 -3.10 11.82
N ASP A 330 2.64 -3.06 12.61
CA ASP A 330 1.40 -3.75 12.33
C ASP A 330 0.71 -3.25 11.06
N ALA A 331 0.68 -1.95 10.84
CA ALA A 331 0.03 -1.35 9.68
C ALA A 331 0.74 -1.69 8.37
N LEU A 332 2.09 -1.61 8.32
CA LEU A 332 2.82 -1.91 7.09
C LEU A 332 2.84 -3.41 6.77
N ASP A 333 2.92 -4.28 7.79
CA ASP A 333 2.77 -5.73 7.60
C ASP A 333 1.36 -6.06 7.07
N THR A 334 0.33 -5.50 7.70
CA THR A 334 -1.07 -5.69 7.26
C THR A 334 -1.30 -5.19 5.83
N TRP A 335 -0.72 -4.04 5.48
CA TRP A 335 -0.83 -3.52 4.12
C TRP A 335 -0.15 -4.43 3.11
N GLN A 336 1.08 -4.87 3.37
CA GLN A 336 1.81 -5.79 2.49
C GLN A 336 1.04 -7.09 2.30
N ASP A 337 0.59 -7.72 3.40
CA ASP A 337 -0.22 -8.94 3.34
C ASP A 337 -1.46 -8.78 2.47
N CYS A 338 -2.12 -7.61 2.53
CA CYS A 338 -3.30 -7.32 1.71
C CYS A 338 -2.95 -7.12 0.22
N VAL A 339 -1.82 -6.48 -0.10
CA VAL A 339 -1.32 -6.33 -1.49
C VAL A 339 -0.98 -7.70 -2.06
N ASP A 340 -0.26 -8.52 -1.31
CA ASP A 340 0.16 -9.85 -1.74
C ASP A 340 -1.06 -10.78 -1.88
N MET A 341 -2.04 -10.68 -0.97
CA MET A 341 -3.29 -11.43 -1.07
C MET A 341 -4.14 -10.98 -2.27
N ALA A 342 -4.20 -9.68 -2.59
CA ALA A 342 -4.89 -9.19 -3.77
C ALA A 342 -4.25 -9.71 -5.07
N THR A 343 -2.90 -9.78 -5.10
CA THR A 343 -2.16 -10.42 -6.18
C THR A 343 -2.55 -11.89 -6.33
N PHE A 344 -2.59 -12.63 -5.21
CA PHE A 344 -2.94 -14.03 -5.20
C PHE A 344 -4.40 -14.31 -5.61
N VAL A 345 -5.32 -13.41 -5.30
CA VAL A 345 -6.71 -13.46 -5.78
C VAL A 345 -6.78 -13.38 -7.31
N LEU A 346 -5.89 -12.59 -7.95
CA LEU A 346 -5.86 -12.44 -9.41
C LEU A 346 -5.24 -13.62 -10.14
N ASP A 347 -4.29 -14.34 -9.52
CA ASP A 347 -3.52 -15.42 -10.17
C ASP A 347 -4.40 -16.55 -10.72
N GLU A 348 -5.44 -16.91 -10.01
CA GLU A 348 -6.33 -18.02 -10.36
C GLU A 348 -7.77 -17.55 -10.61
N LEU A 349 -7.94 -16.26 -10.89
CA LEU A 349 -9.23 -15.66 -11.18
C LEU A 349 -9.76 -16.16 -12.51
N LYS A 350 -11.00 -16.65 -12.53
CA LYS A 350 -11.70 -17.01 -13.75
C LYS A 350 -12.83 -16.03 -14.05
N VAL A 351 -12.78 -15.39 -15.20
CA VAL A 351 -13.86 -14.50 -15.67
C VAL A 351 -14.87 -15.29 -16.46
N ASN A 352 -16.14 -15.20 -16.10
CA ASN A 352 -17.27 -15.85 -16.77
C ASN A 352 -17.77 -14.97 -17.92
N THR A 353 -17.06 -15.01 -19.05
CA THR A 353 -17.28 -14.10 -20.21
C THR A 353 -18.69 -14.17 -20.78
N ASP A 354 -19.31 -15.34 -20.81
CA ASP A 354 -20.70 -15.49 -21.27
C ASP A 354 -21.67 -14.77 -20.34
N ARG A 355 -21.47 -14.91 -19.03
CA ARG A 355 -22.31 -14.28 -18.03
C ARG A 355 -22.14 -12.77 -17.98
N THR A 356 -20.91 -12.28 -18.09
CA THR A 356 -20.64 -10.84 -18.13
C THR A 356 -21.23 -10.20 -19.37
N ARG A 357 -21.08 -10.87 -20.53
CA ARG A 357 -21.68 -10.42 -21.80
C ARG A 357 -23.19 -10.41 -21.75
N GLU A 358 -23.84 -11.47 -21.26
CA GLU A 358 -25.30 -11.52 -21.06
C GLU A 358 -25.78 -10.35 -20.17
N ALA A 359 -25.06 -10.07 -19.11
CA ALA A 359 -25.40 -8.96 -18.19
C ALA A 359 -25.22 -7.58 -18.85
N ALA A 360 -24.23 -7.42 -19.74
CA ALA A 360 -23.97 -6.18 -20.46
C ALA A 360 -25.05 -5.87 -21.54
N LEU A 361 -25.68 -6.89 -22.09
CA LEU A 361 -26.81 -6.74 -23.04
C LEU A 361 -28.12 -6.32 -22.36
N LYS A 362 -28.21 -6.42 -21.01
CA LYS A 362 -29.44 -6.09 -20.26
C LYS A 362 -29.38 -4.62 -19.78
N GLY A 363 -30.57 -4.06 -19.55
CA GLY A 363 -30.72 -2.76 -18.92
C GLY A 363 -30.56 -1.57 -19.87
N TYR A 364 -30.75 -1.80 -21.16
CA TYR A 364 -30.71 -0.72 -22.16
C TYR A 364 -29.41 0.09 -22.14
N SER A 365 -28.30 -0.61 -21.95
CA SER A 365 -26.97 0.02 -21.82
C SER A 365 -26.53 0.77 -23.11
N ASN A 366 -27.18 0.47 -24.24
CA ASN A 366 -27.02 1.10 -25.54
C ASN A 366 -27.95 2.29 -25.81
N ALA A 367 -28.75 2.72 -24.83
CA ALA A 367 -29.65 3.87 -24.99
C ALA A 367 -28.87 5.19 -25.28
N THR A 368 -27.67 5.35 -24.72
CA THR A 368 -26.83 6.51 -24.99
C THR A 368 -26.42 6.57 -26.47
N GLU A 369 -26.13 5.41 -27.09
CA GLU A 369 -25.80 5.33 -28.52
C GLU A 369 -26.96 5.78 -29.40
N LEU A 370 -28.19 5.45 -29.02
CA LEU A 370 -29.39 5.93 -29.71
C LEU A 370 -29.54 7.47 -29.59
N ALA A 371 -29.26 8.04 -28.40
CA ALA A 371 -29.30 9.48 -28.20
C ALA A 371 -28.25 10.20 -29.08
N ASP A 372 -27.01 9.68 -29.08
CA ASP A 372 -25.92 10.23 -29.90
C ASP A 372 -26.21 10.07 -31.41
N TYR A 373 -26.86 8.98 -31.81
CA TYR A 373 -27.32 8.78 -33.18
C TYR A 373 -28.33 9.85 -33.60
N LEU A 374 -29.33 10.14 -32.79
CA LEU A 374 -30.31 11.18 -33.05
C LEU A 374 -29.64 12.57 -33.13
N VAL A 375 -28.66 12.84 -32.26
CA VAL A 375 -27.86 14.08 -32.35
C VAL A 375 -27.11 14.17 -33.67
N ALA A 376 -26.49 13.09 -34.12
CA ALA A 376 -25.81 13.04 -35.42
C ALA A 376 -26.77 13.26 -36.62
N LYS A 377 -28.06 12.93 -36.45
CA LYS A 377 -29.13 13.22 -37.43
C LYS A 377 -29.70 14.65 -37.29
N GLY A 378 -29.16 15.49 -36.40
CA GLY A 378 -29.54 16.89 -36.24
C GLY A 378 -30.58 17.18 -35.16
N VAL A 379 -30.98 16.19 -34.37
CA VAL A 379 -31.87 16.40 -33.21
C VAL A 379 -31.08 16.99 -32.03
N PRO A 380 -31.55 18.08 -31.38
CA PRO A 380 -30.87 18.60 -30.20
C PRO A 380 -30.71 17.54 -29.09
N PHE A 381 -29.60 17.56 -28.35
CA PHE A 381 -29.31 16.54 -27.35
C PHE A 381 -30.43 16.37 -26.29
N ARG A 382 -31.02 17.47 -25.83
CA ARG A 382 -32.12 17.41 -24.81
C ARG A 382 -33.35 16.68 -25.35
N ASP A 383 -33.68 16.96 -26.62
CA ASP A 383 -34.81 16.31 -27.30
C ASP A 383 -34.47 14.84 -27.59
N SER A 384 -33.26 14.56 -28.05
CA SER A 384 -32.77 13.18 -28.24
C SER A 384 -32.88 12.36 -26.97
N HIS A 385 -32.44 12.90 -25.83
CA HIS A 385 -32.52 12.24 -24.54
C HIS A 385 -33.97 11.94 -24.13
N HIS A 386 -34.91 12.87 -24.38
CA HIS A 386 -36.33 12.68 -24.10
C HIS A 386 -36.93 11.55 -24.99
N ILE A 387 -36.71 11.66 -26.30
CA ILE A 387 -37.14 10.65 -27.29
C ILE A 387 -36.64 9.26 -26.92
N VAL A 388 -35.35 9.12 -26.55
CA VAL A 388 -34.77 7.84 -26.14
C VAL A 388 -35.42 7.34 -24.86
N GLY A 389 -35.68 8.21 -23.89
CA GLY A 389 -36.40 7.85 -22.66
C GLY A 389 -37.77 7.23 -22.96
N GLU A 390 -38.57 7.86 -23.82
CA GLU A 390 -39.89 7.33 -24.25
C GLU A 390 -39.74 6.01 -25.02
N THR A 391 -38.71 5.89 -25.91
CA THR A 391 -38.43 4.68 -26.66
C THR A 391 -38.08 3.51 -25.72
N VAL A 392 -37.28 3.77 -24.68
CA VAL A 392 -36.93 2.76 -23.64
C VAL A 392 -38.17 2.34 -22.86
N VAL A 393 -39.03 3.26 -22.45
CA VAL A 393 -40.32 2.91 -21.78
C VAL A 393 -41.15 1.98 -22.66
N TYR A 394 -41.29 2.34 -23.95
CA TYR A 394 -42.00 1.50 -24.91
C TYR A 394 -41.39 0.11 -25.05
N ALA A 395 -40.05 0.03 -25.16
CA ALA A 395 -39.34 -1.25 -25.26
C ALA A 395 -39.57 -2.14 -24.01
N ILE A 396 -39.56 -1.53 -22.81
CA ILE A 396 -39.88 -2.20 -21.55
C ILE A 396 -41.29 -2.79 -21.57
N GLU A 397 -42.29 -1.99 -21.97
CA GLU A 397 -43.68 -2.42 -22.05
C GLU A 397 -43.88 -3.58 -23.04
N LYS A 398 -43.08 -3.62 -24.10
CA LYS A 398 -43.10 -4.69 -25.11
C LYS A 398 -42.26 -5.90 -24.74
N GLY A 399 -41.46 -5.83 -23.69
CA GLY A 399 -40.50 -6.88 -23.31
C GLY A 399 -39.39 -7.07 -24.34
N LYS A 400 -38.98 -5.98 -25.08
CA LYS A 400 -38.00 -6.01 -26.16
C LYS A 400 -36.72 -5.26 -25.71
N ALA A 401 -35.55 -5.65 -26.25
CA ALA A 401 -34.38 -4.81 -26.25
C ALA A 401 -34.50 -3.71 -27.32
N LEU A 402 -33.65 -2.66 -27.29
CA LEU A 402 -33.71 -1.60 -28.32
C LEU A 402 -33.38 -2.15 -29.71
N GLU A 403 -32.44 -3.06 -29.82
CA GLU A 403 -32.06 -3.72 -31.05
C GLU A 403 -33.17 -4.63 -31.65
N ASP A 404 -34.17 -5.00 -30.86
CA ASP A 404 -35.32 -5.80 -31.30
C ASP A 404 -36.50 -4.95 -31.79
N LEU A 405 -36.44 -3.63 -31.64
CA LEU A 405 -37.46 -2.75 -32.15
C LEU A 405 -37.35 -2.61 -33.67
N THR A 406 -38.49 -2.61 -34.34
CA THR A 406 -38.56 -2.39 -35.79
C THR A 406 -38.49 -0.91 -36.13
N ILE A 407 -38.08 -0.57 -37.38
CA ILE A 407 -38.05 0.85 -37.82
C ILE A 407 -39.39 1.56 -37.63
N PRO A 408 -40.55 0.92 -37.95
CA PRO A 408 -41.85 1.57 -37.64
C PRO A 408 -42.09 1.84 -36.14
N GLU A 409 -41.56 0.99 -35.24
CA GLU A 409 -41.63 1.23 -33.81
C GLU A 409 -40.76 2.43 -33.40
N PHE A 410 -39.52 2.53 -33.89
CA PHE A 410 -38.66 3.68 -33.64
C PHE A 410 -39.26 5.00 -34.18
N ARG A 411 -39.88 4.94 -35.34
CA ARG A 411 -40.48 6.13 -35.99
C ARG A 411 -41.73 6.66 -35.31
N GLN A 412 -42.28 5.94 -34.31
CA GLN A 412 -43.29 6.49 -33.43
C GLN A 412 -42.75 7.64 -32.55
N PHE A 413 -41.43 7.64 -32.34
CA PHE A 413 -40.75 8.62 -31.47
C PHE A 413 -39.91 9.61 -32.26
N SER A 414 -39.33 9.19 -33.43
CA SER A 414 -38.55 10.08 -34.28
C SER A 414 -38.50 9.59 -35.71
N ASP A 415 -38.96 10.40 -36.65
CA ASP A 415 -38.96 10.09 -38.10
C ASP A 415 -37.54 10.02 -38.73
N VAL A 416 -36.51 10.53 -38.04
CA VAL A 416 -35.13 10.54 -38.55
C VAL A 416 -34.45 9.18 -38.42
N VAL A 417 -35.07 8.21 -37.76
CA VAL A 417 -34.51 6.88 -37.57
C VAL A 417 -34.61 6.07 -38.86
N GLY A 418 -33.46 5.57 -39.35
CA GLY A 418 -33.32 4.69 -40.47
C GLY A 418 -32.72 3.34 -40.12
N ASP A 419 -32.55 2.46 -41.12
CA ASP A 419 -32.01 1.10 -40.93
C ASP A 419 -30.59 1.09 -40.33
N ASP A 420 -29.83 2.18 -40.47
CA ASP A 420 -28.51 2.39 -39.90
C ASP A 420 -28.50 2.48 -38.35
N VAL A 421 -29.65 2.53 -37.72
CA VAL A 421 -29.75 2.49 -36.22
C VAL A 421 -29.26 1.16 -35.66
N TYR A 422 -29.41 0.04 -36.37
CA TYR A 422 -28.97 -1.26 -35.86
C TYR A 422 -27.44 -1.39 -35.83
N ASP A 423 -26.73 -0.65 -36.67
CA ASP A 423 -25.24 -0.63 -36.69
C ASP A 423 -24.68 -0.03 -35.42
N ILE A 424 -25.44 0.88 -34.78
CA ILE A 424 -24.97 1.61 -33.58
C ILE A 424 -25.43 1.00 -32.26
N LEU A 425 -26.46 0.17 -32.27
CA LEU A 425 -27.04 -0.41 -31.04
C LEU A 425 -26.30 -1.68 -30.58
N SER A 426 -25.41 -2.23 -31.40
CA SER A 426 -24.64 -3.41 -31.02
C SER A 426 -23.72 -3.13 -29.83
N LEU A 427 -23.53 -4.15 -28.95
CA LEU A 427 -22.62 -4.06 -27.82
C LEU A 427 -21.19 -3.68 -28.24
N GLN A 428 -20.73 -4.17 -29.41
CA GLN A 428 -19.42 -3.82 -29.96
C GLN A 428 -19.35 -2.35 -30.33
N SER A 429 -20.38 -1.82 -30.98
CA SER A 429 -20.42 -0.39 -31.36
C SER A 429 -20.39 0.51 -30.11
N CYS A 430 -21.02 0.10 -29.01
CA CYS A 430 -20.98 0.82 -27.74
C CYS A 430 -19.54 0.97 -27.21
N LEU A 431 -18.72 -0.07 -27.35
CA LEU A 431 -17.31 -0.03 -26.94
C LEU A 431 -16.46 0.81 -27.92
N ASP A 432 -16.59 0.54 -29.23
CA ASP A 432 -15.73 1.12 -30.27
C ASP A 432 -15.83 2.65 -30.33
N LYS A 433 -17.00 3.20 -30.06
CA LYS A 433 -17.22 4.65 -30.05
C LYS A 433 -16.51 5.39 -28.91
N ARG A 434 -16.12 4.72 -27.85
CA ARG A 434 -15.42 5.32 -26.69
C ARG A 434 -13.92 5.44 -26.93
N CYS A 435 -13.53 6.11 -28.04
CA CYS A 435 -12.15 6.20 -28.55
C CYS A 435 -11.33 7.38 -28.01
N ALA A 436 -11.88 8.21 -27.13
CA ALA A 436 -11.10 9.23 -26.43
C ALA A 436 -10.03 8.59 -25.53
N LYS A 437 -8.91 9.27 -25.25
CA LYS A 437 -7.87 8.76 -24.34
C LYS A 437 -8.48 8.40 -22.98
N GLY A 438 -8.17 7.20 -22.51
CA GLY A 438 -8.76 6.65 -21.28
C GLY A 438 -10.15 6.03 -21.47
N GLY A 439 -10.69 6.01 -22.68
CA GLY A 439 -11.95 5.34 -22.99
C GLY A 439 -11.81 3.82 -23.09
N VAL A 440 -12.94 3.14 -23.26
CA VAL A 440 -13.02 1.68 -23.18
C VAL A 440 -12.88 0.98 -24.54
N SER A 441 -12.69 1.73 -25.66
CA SER A 441 -12.52 1.07 -26.96
C SER A 441 -11.34 0.10 -26.93
N PRO A 442 -11.40 -1.03 -27.68
CA PRO A 442 -10.32 -2.02 -27.69
C PRO A 442 -8.95 -1.40 -27.96
N LEU A 443 -8.87 -0.43 -28.89
CA LEU A 443 -7.64 0.30 -29.17
C LEU A 443 -7.10 1.03 -27.92
N ARG A 444 -7.96 1.74 -27.18
CA ARG A 444 -7.54 2.52 -26.02
C ARG A 444 -7.15 1.64 -24.84
N VAL A 445 -7.83 0.52 -24.65
CA VAL A 445 -7.44 -0.47 -23.63
C VAL A 445 -6.09 -1.10 -23.96
N ALA A 446 -5.86 -1.48 -25.24
CA ALA A 446 -4.58 -2.01 -25.68
C ALA A 446 -3.42 -0.99 -25.51
N GLU A 447 -3.65 0.29 -25.84
CA GLU A 447 -2.68 1.36 -25.60
C GLU A 447 -2.37 1.51 -24.10
N ALA A 448 -3.40 1.53 -23.24
CA ALA A 448 -3.21 1.64 -21.79
C ALA A 448 -2.41 0.46 -21.21
N ILE A 449 -2.67 -0.77 -21.69
CA ILE A 449 -1.90 -1.96 -21.31
C ILE A 449 -0.43 -1.81 -21.76
N ALA A 450 -0.18 -1.37 -22.99
CA ALA A 450 1.17 -1.19 -23.51
C ALA A 450 1.94 -0.09 -22.74
N GLU A 451 1.30 1.04 -22.43
CA GLU A 451 1.87 2.12 -21.63
C GLU A 451 2.21 1.63 -20.20
N ALA A 452 1.32 0.86 -19.58
CA ALA A 452 1.56 0.29 -18.24
C ALA A 452 2.72 -0.71 -18.25
N LYS A 453 2.79 -1.61 -19.26
CA LYS A 453 3.93 -2.55 -19.40
C LYS A 453 5.26 -1.83 -19.53
N ALA A 454 5.31 -0.78 -20.33
CA ALA A 454 6.53 0.02 -20.48
C ALA A 454 6.95 0.73 -19.19
N ARG A 455 5.98 1.12 -18.36
CA ARG A 455 6.20 1.76 -17.04
C ARG A 455 6.66 0.75 -15.98
N LEU A 456 6.26 -0.52 -16.12
CA LEU A 456 6.52 -1.61 -15.15
C LEU A 456 7.75 -2.46 -15.53
N ALA A 457 8.32 -2.26 -16.72
CA ALA A 457 9.56 -2.89 -17.15
C ALA A 457 10.78 -2.29 -16.42
#